data_39a74af548db77c1afec394b38f4040f
#
_entry.id   39a74af548db77c1afec394b38f4040f
#
_cell.length_a   1.000
_cell.length_b   1.000
_cell.length_c   1.000
_cell.angle_alpha   90.00
_cell.angle_beta   90.00
_cell.angle_gamma   90.00
#
_symmetry.space_group_name_H-M   'P 1'
#
loop_
_entity.id
_entity.type
_entity.pdbx_description
1 polymer ?
#
loop_
_entity_poly.entity_id
_entity_poly.type
_entity_poly.pdbx_seq_one_letter_code
_entity_poly.pdbx_strand_id
1 'polypeptide(L)'
;MPRPIKKRVKKKEVETETEVKDKLSELKSQLREKQKAVMAYSITAGAIIVVLAGILYYRYSSGEKSRLAENEAYNYYYGEHLRQPMARQEQVQKALDLFKKAYDYRKSPRLLLYIANSYYELGKYDDALASLNDFVKKDSSDQDLLPLAYKMMADTQLQKGNKEGALKTLNTLYTSPGKIYKDFALMASARILESEGKTSEAAAKYKELTEKFKNSPFYETAKAKLEAKKEG
;
A
#
# COMPACT_ATOMS: atom_id res chain seq x y z
N MET A 1 34.11 -77.38 68.69
CA MET A 1 34.53 -77.06 67.37
C MET A 1 33.69 -75.87 66.84
N PRO A 2 34.18 -74.73 66.62
CA PRO A 2 33.37 -73.62 66.14
C PRO A 2 33.20 -73.69 64.58
N ARG A 3 32.03 -73.42 64.07
CA ARG A 3 31.73 -73.32 62.62
C ARG A 3 32.17 -72.00 62.02
N PRO A 4 32.74 -71.98 60.80
CA PRO A 4 33.16 -70.73 60.18
C PRO A 4 31.99 -69.89 59.68
N ILE A 5 32.05 -68.61 60.02
CA ILE A 5 31.13 -67.58 59.59
C ILE A 5 31.41 -67.25 58.09
N LYS A 6 30.41 -67.57 57.23
CA LYS A 6 30.49 -67.21 55.78
C LYS A 6 30.30 -65.75 55.58
N LYS A 7 31.32 -65.08 55.07
CA LYS A 7 31.30 -63.69 54.58
C LYS A 7 30.25 -63.51 53.41
N ARG A 8 29.07 -63.01 53.74
CA ARG A 8 28.00 -62.75 52.76
C ARG A 8 27.77 -61.27 52.46
N VAL A 9 28.76 -60.39 52.76
CA VAL A 9 28.61 -58.95 52.73
C VAL A 9 29.11 -58.30 51.45
N LYS A 10 30.08 -58.90 50.74
CA LYS A 10 30.68 -58.21 49.55
C LYS A 10 29.83 -58.18 48.26
N LYS A 11 28.88 -59.12 48.06
CA LYS A 11 28.16 -59.20 46.82
C LYS A 11 27.05 -58.12 46.70
N LYS A 12 26.45 -57.70 47.81
CA LYS A 12 25.38 -56.73 47.87
C LYS A 12 25.87 -55.28 47.76
N GLU A 13 27.08 -54.98 48.24
CA GLU A 13 27.72 -53.69 48.12
C GLU A 13 28.23 -53.43 46.70
N VAL A 14 28.73 -54.46 46.01
CA VAL A 14 29.20 -54.32 44.60
C VAL A 14 28.03 -54.16 43.62
N GLU A 15 26.89 -54.84 43.88
CA GLU A 15 25.66 -54.64 43.05
C GLU A 15 25.08 -53.24 43.24
N THR A 16 25.10 -52.68 44.46
CA THR A 16 24.62 -51.31 44.74
C THR A 16 25.56 -50.25 44.18
N GLU A 17 26.88 -50.46 44.19
CA GLU A 17 27.84 -49.51 43.56
C GLU A 17 27.73 -49.47 42.04
N THR A 18 27.50 -50.60 41.39
CA THR A 18 27.27 -50.64 39.93
C THR A 18 25.96 -49.99 39.54
N GLU A 19 24.84 -50.29 40.24
CA GLU A 19 23.57 -49.64 40.03
C GLU A 19 23.62 -48.11 40.24
N VAL A 20 24.35 -47.65 41.25
CA VAL A 20 24.53 -46.21 41.48
C VAL A 20 25.37 -45.56 40.38
N LYS A 21 26.42 -46.24 39.90
CA LYS A 21 27.27 -45.73 38.77
C LYS A 21 26.46 -45.69 37.48
N ASP A 22 25.63 -46.69 37.20
CA ASP A 22 24.78 -46.75 36.01
C ASP A 22 23.72 -45.65 36.04
N LYS A 23 23.02 -45.43 37.15
CA LYS A 23 22.07 -44.34 37.34
C LYS A 23 22.76 -42.96 37.23
N LEU A 24 23.97 -42.80 37.71
CA LEU A 24 24.74 -41.56 37.63
C LEU A 24 25.20 -41.28 36.19
N SER A 25 25.56 -42.34 35.45
CA SER A 25 25.93 -42.23 34.03
C SER A 25 24.72 -41.87 33.17
N GLU A 26 23.57 -42.45 33.47
CA GLU A 26 22.29 -42.16 32.80
C GLU A 26 21.83 -40.71 33.07
N LEU A 27 21.88 -40.25 34.31
CA LEU A 27 21.61 -38.85 34.68
C LEU A 27 22.56 -37.88 33.98
N LYS A 28 23.86 -38.22 33.90
CA LYS A 28 24.85 -37.38 33.16
C LYS A 28 24.55 -37.36 31.68
N SER A 29 24.14 -38.44 31.06
CA SER A 29 23.79 -38.49 29.64
C SER A 29 22.51 -37.68 29.35
N GLN A 30 21.46 -37.79 30.18
CA GLN A 30 20.23 -37.00 30.09
C GLN A 30 20.48 -35.47 30.26
N LEU A 31 21.34 -35.11 31.23
CA LEU A 31 21.76 -33.71 31.41
C LEU A 31 22.53 -33.19 30.21
N ARG A 32 23.39 -34.02 29.62
CA ARG A 32 24.18 -33.64 28.43
C ARG A 32 23.31 -33.49 27.17
N GLU A 33 22.31 -34.33 26.99
CA GLU A 33 21.32 -34.20 25.90
C GLU A 33 20.46 -32.94 26.08
N LYS A 34 19.97 -32.68 27.30
CA LYS A 34 19.22 -31.44 27.59
C LYS A 34 20.07 -30.20 27.36
N GLN A 35 21.35 -30.20 27.74
CA GLN A 35 22.29 -29.09 27.46
C GLN A 35 22.48 -28.87 25.95
N LYS A 36 22.64 -29.94 25.17
CA LYS A 36 22.75 -29.84 23.70
C LYS A 36 21.48 -29.30 23.08
N ALA A 37 20.30 -29.76 23.54
CA ALA A 37 19.02 -29.23 23.07
C ALA A 37 18.86 -27.75 23.41
N VAL A 38 19.14 -27.34 24.65
CA VAL A 38 19.09 -25.92 25.07
C VAL A 38 20.07 -25.08 24.25
N MET A 39 21.29 -25.55 24.02
CA MET A 39 22.28 -24.87 23.19
C MET A 39 21.78 -24.73 21.73
N ALA A 40 21.22 -25.78 21.14
CA ALA A 40 20.65 -25.75 19.80
C ALA A 40 19.50 -24.72 19.69
N TYR A 41 18.58 -24.72 20.66
CA TYR A 41 17.48 -23.73 20.71
C TYR A 41 17.99 -22.30 20.89
N SER A 42 19.03 -22.10 21.70
CA SER A 42 19.63 -20.77 21.91
C SER A 42 20.30 -20.25 20.64
N ILE A 43 21.00 -21.10 19.89
CA ILE A 43 21.60 -20.73 18.60
C ILE A 43 20.54 -20.39 17.57
N THR A 44 19.48 -21.20 17.46
CA THR A 44 18.39 -20.93 16.54
C THR A 44 17.64 -19.65 16.90
N ALA A 45 17.36 -19.41 18.18
CA ALA A 45 16.75 -18.16 18.65
C ALA A 45 17.65 -16.95 18.35
N GLY A 46 18.94 -17.06 18.60
CA GLY A 46 19.91 -16.02 18.25
C GLY A 46 19.95 -15.73 16.75
N ALA A 47 19.94 -16.75 15.90
CA ALA A 47 19.89 -16.59 14.46
C ALA A 47 18.59 -15.88 14.00
N ILE A 48 17.44 -16.24 14.57
CA ILE A 48 16.16 -15.59 14.29
C ILE A 48 16.21 -14.11 14.67
N ILE A 49 16.76 -13.77 15.84
CA ILE A 49 16.88 -12.37 16.29
C ILE A 49 17.76 -11.57 15.33
N VAL A 50 18.89 -12.13 14.87
CA VAL A 50 19.78 -11.45 13.91
C VAL A 50 19.06 -11.20 12.57
N VAL A 51 18.31 -12.19 12.06
CA VAL A 51 17.51 -12.04 10.82
C VAL A 51 16.44 -10.96 11.00
N LEU A 52 15.72 -10.98 12.11
CA LEU A 52 14.68 -9.96 12.38
C LEU A 52 15.28 -8.57 12.50
N ALA A 53 16.42 -8.43 13.21
CA ALA A 53 17.14 -7.16 13.31
C ALA A 53 17.60 -6.65 11.93
N GLY A 54 18.12 -7.54 11.08
CA GLY A 54 18.49 -7.23 9.69
C GLY A 54 17.29 -6.75 8.85
N ILE A 55 16.14 -7.42 8.96
CA ILE A 55 14.91 -7.02 8.27
C ILE A 55 14.43 -5.65 8.76
N LEU A 56 14.43 -5.40 10.07
CA LEU A 56 14.04 -4.11 10.65
C LEU A 56 14.97 -2.99 10.20
N TYR A 57 16.28 -3.23 10.23
CA TYR A 57 17.27 -2.26 9.75
C TYR A 57 17.09 -1.96 8.25
N TYR A 58 16.88 -2.99 7.42
CA TYR A 58 16.62 -2.81 6.00
C TYR A 58 15.34 -1.99 5.75
N ARG A 59 14.24 -2.30 6.46
CA ARG A 59 12.98 -1.54 6.35
C ARG A 59 13.13 -0.09 6.79
N TYR A 60 13.87 0.16 7.86
CA TYR A 60 14.17 1.51 8.34
C TYR A 60 15.00 2.29 7.31
N SER A 61 16.12 1.73 6.85
CA SER A 61 17.00 2.36 5.87
C SER A 61 16.28 2.63 4.53
N SER A 62 15.50 1.66 4.04
CA SER A 62 14.68 1.84 2.83
C SER A 62 13.61 2.91 3.00
N GLY A 63 13.00 3.00 4.19
CA GLY A 63 12.03 4.04 4.54
C GLY A 63 12.62 5.44 4.48
N GLU A 64 13.83 5.63 5.03
CA GLU A 64 14.54 6.92 4.98
C GLU A 64 14.91 7.31 3.55
N LYS A 65 15.45 6.37 2.76
CA LYS A 65 15.77 6.61 1.35
C LYS A 65 14.53 6.98 0.53
N SER A 66 13.41 6.31 0.78
CA SER A 66 12.13 6.62 0.14
C SER A 66 11.68 8.04 0.49
N ARG A 67 11.72 8.42 1.76
CA ARG A 67 11.31 9.73 2.25
C ARG A 67 12.18 10.86 1.67
N LEU A 68 13.49 10.67 1.62
CA LEU A 68 14.39 11.65 1.03
C LEU A 68 14.12 11.86 -0.47
N ALA A 69 13.97 10.77 -1.23
CA ALA A 69 13.63 10.84 -2.64
C ALA A 69 12.23 11.45 -2.88
N GLU A 70 11.25 11.14 -2.04
CA GLU A 70 9.89 11.72 -2.10
C GLU A 70 9.92 13.23 -1.83
N ASN A 71 10.65 13.69 -0.81
CA ASN A 71 10.78 15.12 -0.51
C ASN A 71 11.46 15.88 -1.65
N GLU A 72 12.52 15.32 -2.22
CA GLU A 72 13.19 15.92 -3.38
C GLU A 72 12.26 15.95 -4.60
N ALA A 73 11.46 14.88 -4.81
CA ALA A 73 10.46 14.85 -5.86
C ALA A 73 9.42 15.98 -5.72
N TYR A 74 8.94 16.25 -4.51
CA TYR A 74 8.02 17.36 -4.25
C TYR A 74 8.65 18.71 -4.57
N ASN A 75 9.91 18.94 -4.21
CA ASN A 75 10.60 20.18 -4.53
C ASN A 75 10.63 20.43 -6.04
N TYR A 76 10.94 19.43 -6.85
CA TYR A 76 10.87 19.56 -8.31
C TYR A 76 9.42 19.68 -8.80
N TYR A 77 8.51 18.89 -8.26
CA TYR A 77 7.12 18.87 -8.71
C TYR A 77 6.40 20.21 -8.49
N TYR A 78 6.61 20.85 -7.35
CA TYR A 78 6.02 22.14 -7.03
C TYR A 78 6.90 23.32 -7.43
N GLY A 79 8.11 23.09 -7.91
CA GLY A 79 9.06 24.14 -8.28
C GLY A 79 9.64 24.91 -7.10
N GLU A 80 9.60 24.29 -5.90
CA GLU A 80 10.08 24.89 -4.67
C GLU A 80 11.59 24.68 -4.53
N HIS A 81 12.29 25.69 -3.96
CA HIS A 81 13.73 25.65 -3.67
C HIS A 81 14.65 25.33 -4.87
N LEU A 82 14.19 25.55 -6.09
CA LEU A 82 15.01 25.37 -7.28
C LEU A 82 16.09 26.46 -7.33
N ARG A 83 17.36 26.04 -7.46
CA ARG A 83 18.49 26.95 -7.57
C ARG A 83 18.48 27.78 -8.84
N GLN A 84 17.85 27.30 -9.90
CA GLN A 84 17.71 27.94 -11.19
C GLN A 84 16.31 27.72 -11.76
N PRO A 85 15.76 28.66 -12.53
CA PRO A 85 14.53 28.46 -13.28
C PRO A 85 14.64 27.25 -14.19
N MET A 86 13.60 26.40 -14.20
CA MET A 86 13.53 25.17 -14.97
C MET A 86 12.18 25.09 -15.67
N ALA A 87 12.15 24.60 -16.91
CA ALA A 87 10.90 24.38 -17.63
C ALA A 87 10.00 23.38 -16.91
N ARG A 88 8.68 23.61 -16.90
CA ARG A 88 7.71 22.76 -16.18
C ARG A 88 7.86 21.29 -16.57
N GLN A 89 8.01 21.01 -17.85
CA GLN A 89 8.15 19.63 -18.34
C GLN A 89 9.40 18.94 -17.77
N GLU A 90 10.52 19.65 -17.63
CA GLU A 90 11.75 19.12 -17.02
C GLU A 90 11.59 18.92 -15.53
N GLN A 91 10.93 19.86 -14.82
CA GLN A 91 10.61 19.72 -13.40
C GLN A 91 9.79 18.44 -13.15
N VAL A 92 8.71 18.26 -13.91
CA VAL A 92 7.81 17.09 -13.77
C VAL A 92 8.54 15.81 -14.13
N GLN A 93 9.41 15.80 -15.14
CA GLN A 93 10.19 14.61 -15.48
C GLN A 93 11.15 14.23 -14.34
N LYS A 94 11.86 15.19 -13.75
CA LYS A 94 12.74 14.93 -12.58
C LYS A 94 11.94 14.44 -11.38
N ALA A 95 10.80 15.08 -11.10
CA ALA A 95 9.90 14.64 -10.05
C ALA A 95 9.41 13.20 -10.26
N LEU A 96 9.01 12.84 -11.48
CA LEU A 96 8.61 11.49 -11.84
C LEU A 96 9.70 10.45 -11.54
N ASP A 97 10.93 10.74 -11.95
CA ASP A 97 12.05 9.81 -11.74
C ASP A 97 12.34 9.61 -10.24
N LEU A 98 12.23 10.68 -9.46
CA LEU A 98 12.40 10.62 -7.99
C LEU A 98 11.22 9.94 -7.29
N PHE A 99 9.97 10.17 -7.69
CA PHE A 99 8.81 9.44 -7.17
C PHE A 99 8.91 7.94 -7.46
N LYS A 100 9.35 7.56 -8.66
CA LYS A 100 9.61 6.16 -9.00
C LYS A 100 10.71 5.56 -8.12
N LYS A 101 11.82 6.27 -7.92
CA LYS A 101 12.90 5.87 -7.02
C LYS A 101 12.42 5.72 -5.57
N ALA A 102 11.61 6.65 -5.08
CA ALA A 102 10.98 6.56 -3.77
C ALA A 102 10.08 5.31 -3.65
N TYR A 103 9.28 5.04 -4.68
CA TYR A 103 8.43 3.87 -4.75
C TYR A 103 9.24 2.56 -4.80
N ASP A 104 10.41 2.54 -5.44
CA ASP A 104 11.29 1.37 -5.47
C ASP A 104 11.89 1.05 -4.11
N TYR A 105 12.26 2.07 -3.33
CA TYR A 105 12.72 1.89 -1.96
C TYR A 105 11.62 1.41 -1.02
N ARG A 106 10.41 1.94 -1.18
CA ARG A 106 9.25 1.57 -0.38
C ARG A 106 7.99 1.61 -1.23
N LYS A 107 7.37 0.46 -1.45
CA LYS A 107 6.16 0.30 -2.28
C LYS A 107 4.92 0.92 -1.62
N SER A 108 4.95 2.24 -1.40
CA SER A 108 3.81 2.99 -0.86
C SER A 108 2.78 3.24 -1.98
N PRO A 109 1.53 2.76 -1.85
CA PRO A 109 0.52 2.97 -2.89
C PRO A 109 0.29 4.44 -3.20
N ARG A 110 0.34 5.32 -2.20
CA ARG A 110 0.17 6.77 -2.39
C ARG A 110 1.12 7.37 -3.43
N LEU A 111 2.36 6.87 -3.53
CA LEU A 111 3.32 7.34 -4.53
C LEU A 111 2.86 7.07 -5.97
N LEU A 112 2.02 6.04 -6.19
CA LEU A 112 1.46 5.76 -7.50
C LEU A 112 0.54 6.88 -8.01
N LEU A 113 -0.12 7.63 -7.11
CA LEU A 113 -0.93 8.79 -7.48
C LEU A 113 -0.04 9.94 -7.98
N TYR A 114 1.08 10.21 -7.33
CA TYR A 114 2.04 11.24 -7.77
C TYR A 114 2.74 10.84 -9.06
N ILE A 115 3.11 9.58 -9.22
CA ILE A 115 3.66 9.02 -10.46
C ILE A 115 2.64 9.18 -11.59
N ALA A 116 1.37 8.82 -11.35
CA ALA A 116 0.31 8.95 -12.33
C ALA A 116 0.08 10.41 -12.74
N ASN A 117 0.07 11.33 -11.76
CA ASN A 117 -0.12 12.75 -12.04
C ASN A 117 1.07 13.33 -12.83
N SER A 118 2.30 12.91 -12.50
CA SER A 118 3.49 13.30 -13.28
C SER A 118 3.41 12.78 -14.71
N TYR A 119 2.98 11.54 -14.92
CA TYR A 119 2.76 11.01 -16.28
C TYR A 119 1.66 11.77 -17.01
N TYR A 120 0.56 12.11 -16.32
CA TYR A 120 -0.52 12.90 -16.89
C TYR A 120 -0.04 14.27 -17.40
N GLU A 121 0.71 15.02 -16.57
CA GLU A 121 1.28 16.31 -16.94
C GLU A 121 2.28 16.22 -18.11
N LEU A 122 2.97 15.09 -18.24
CA LEU A 122 3.86 14.80 -19.37
C LEU A 122 3.14 14.31 -20.64
N GLY A 123 1.79 14.22 -20.61
CA GLY A 123 1.00 13.68 -21.73
C GLY A 123 1.11 12.17 -21.91
N LYS A 124 1.75 11.46 -20.99
CA LYS A 124 1.92 10.00 -21.01
C LYS A 124 0.71 9.30 -20.38
N TYR A 125 -0.44 9.46 -21.01
CA TYR A 125 -1.74 9.04 -20.43
C TYR A 125 -1.86 7.53 -20.19
N ASP A 126 -1.25 6.69 -21.00
CA ASP A 126 -1.27 5.23 -20.79
C ASP A 126 -0.51 4.83 -19.53
N ASP A 127 0.67 5.43 -19.30
CA ASP A 127 1.46 5.20 -18.09
C ASP A 127 0.74 5.76 -16.85
N ALA A 128 0.06 6.89 -16.98
CA ALA A 128 -0.77 7.44 -15.91
C ALA A 128 -1.89 6.46 -15.53
N LEU A 129 -2.65 5.95 -16.50
CA LEU A 129 -3.71 4.96 -16.26
C LEU A 129 -3.17 3.66 -15.68
N ALA A 130 -2.01 3.18 -16.14
CA ALA A 130 -1.37 2.00 -15.57
C ALA A 130 -1.05 2.21 -14.07
N SER A 131 -0.46 3.36 -13.71
CA SER A 131 -0.13 3.68 -12.33
C SER A 131 -1.37 3.80 -11.44
N LEU A 132 -2.47 4.41 -11.94
CA LEU A 132 -3.74 4.52 -11.23
C LEU A 132 -4.42 3.16 -11.04
N ASN A 133 -4.39 2.28 -12.06
CA ASN A 133 -4.89 0.93 -11.95
C ASN A 133 -4.10 0.11 -10.91
N ASP A 134 -2.78 0.29 -10.87
CA ASP A 134 -1.93 -0.35 -9.85
C ASP A 134 -2.26 0.16 -8.43
N PHE A 135 -2.56 1.45 -8.28
CA PHE A 135 -3.03 2.01 -7.02
C PHE A 135 -4.35 1.34 -6.58
N VAL A 136 -5.35 1.33 -7.45
CA VAL A 136 -6.67 0.74 -7.16
C VAL A 136 -6.56 -0.73 -6.77
N LYS A 137 -5.67 -1.50 -7.41
CA LYS A 137 -5.44 -2.92 -7.07
C LYS A 137 -4.77 -3.10 -5.70
N LYS A 138 -3.86 -2.20 -5.31
CA LYS A 138 -3.06 -2.33 -4.09
C LYS A 138 -3.70 -1.71 -2.86
N ASP A 139 -4.56 -0.74 -3.05
CA ASP A 139 -5.16 0.05 -1.97
C ASP A 139 -6.65 0.34 -2.18
N SER A 140 -7.39 -0.70 -2.54
CA SER A 140 -8.83 -0.62 -2.79
C SER A 140 -9.66 -0.31 -1.53
N SER A 141 -9.06 -0.35 -0.34
CA SER A 141 -9.70 -0.06 0.94
C SER A 141 -9.53 1.38 1.42
N ASP A 142 -8.63 2.16 0.81
CA ASP A 142 -8.44 3.56 1.16
C ASP A 142 -9.63 4.41 0.67
N GLN A 143 -10.52 4.77 1.61
CA GLN A 143 -11.75 5.50 1.32
C GLN A 143 -11.51 6.98 0.97
N ASP A 144 -10.33 7.52 1.28
CA ASP A 144 -9.98 8.92 1.02
C ASP A 144 -9.27 9.07 -0.33
N LEU A 145 -8.35 8.18 -0.64
CA LEU A 145 -7.53 8.26 -1.86
C LEU A 145 -8.14 7.54 -3.06
N LEU A 146 -8.97 6.51 -2.82
CA LEU A 146 -9.62 5.77 -3.92
C LEU A 146 -10.54 6.65 -4.79
N PRO A 147 -11.40 7.54 -4.22
CA PRO A 147 -12.16 8.49 -5.01
C PRO A 147 -11.30 9.45 -5.84
N LEU A 148 -10.15 9.89 -5.30
CA LEU A 148 -9.19 10.71 -6.02
C LEU A 148 -8.59 9.94 -7.21
N ALA A 149 -8.23 8.67 -7.01
CA ALA A 149 -7.71 7.83 -8.08
C ALA A 149 -8.73 7.68 -9.23
N TYR A 150 -10.00 7.41 -8.92
CA TYR A 150 -11.05 7.32 -9.94
C TYR A 150 -11.28 8.65 -10.66
N LYS A 151 -11.24 9.78 -9.93
CA LYS A 151 -11.30 11.10 -10.55
C LYS A 151 -10.14 11.28 -11.55
N MET A 152 -8.91 11.01 -11.14
CA MET A 152 -7.74 11.12 -12.00
C MET A 152 -7.81 10.17 -13.21
N MET A 153 -8.34 8.95 -13.03
CA MET A 153 -8.56 8.00 -14.13
C MET A 153 -9.55 8.57 -15.15
N ALA A 154 -10.67 9.10 -14.71
CA ALA A 154 -11.68 9.69 -15.58
C ALA A 154 -11.11 10.88 -16.36
N ASP A 155 -10.40 11.78 -15.69
CA ASP A 155 -9.74 12.94 -16.34
C ASP A 155 -8.72 12.47 -17.38
N THR A 156 -7.91 11.45 -17.06
CA THR A 156 -6.91 10.88 -17.98
C THR A 156 -7.57 10.22 -19.19
N GLN A 157 -8.66 9.49 -19.00
CA GLN A 157 -9.43 8.87 -20.07
C GLN A 157 -10.03 9.93 -21.00
N LEU A 158 -10.52 11.04 -20.45
CA LEU A 158 -11.02 12.18 -21.25
C LEU A 158 -9.92 12.81 -22.10
N GLN A 159 -8.73 13.02 -21.56
CA GLN A 159 -7.59 13.53 -22.33
C GLN A 159 -7.19 12.61 -23.46
N LYS A 160 -7.39 11.31 -23.31
CA LYS A 160 -7.21 10.31 -24.38
C LYS A 160 -8.37 10.29 -25.40
N GLY A 161 -9.44 11.03 -25.16
CA GLY A 161 -10.65 10.95 -25.97
C GLY A 161 -11.56 9.73 -25.67
N ASN A 162 -11.22 8.95 -24.65
CA ASN A 162 -12.01 7.77 -24.25
C ASN A 162 -13.17 8.18 -23.34
N LYS A 163 -14.21 8.78 -23.93
CA LYS A 163 -15.41 9.23 -23.21
C LYS A 163 -16.18 8.09 -22.56
N GLU A 164 -16.28 6.94 -23.22
CA GLU A 164 -16.97 5.77 -22.68
C GLU A 164 -16.26 5.23 -21.42
N GLY A 165 -14.93 5.08 -21.48
CA GLY A 165 -14.12 4.70 -20.34
C GLY A 165 -14.28 5.68 -19.17
N ALA A 166 -14.26 6.98 -19.45
CA ALA A 166 -14.46 8.03 -18.46
C ALA A 166 -15.84 7.94 -17.79
N LEU A 167 -16.92 7.77 -18.56
CA LEU A 167 -18.27 7.56 -18.02
C LEU A 167 -18.35 6.33 -17.10
N LYS A 168 -17.74 5.22 -17.50
CA LYS A 168 -17.68 4.01 -16.67
C LYS A 168 -16.93 4.26 -15.36
N THR A 169 -15.79 4.93 -15.42
CA THR A 169 -15.00 5.28 -14.23
C THR A 169 -15.74 6.25 -13.30
N LEU A 170 -16.40 7.27 -13.86
CA LEU A 170 -17.23 8.22 -13.11
C LEU A 170 -18.44 7.52 -12.45
N ASN A 171 -19.03 6.54 -13.10
CA ASN A 171 -20.09 5.75 -12.49
C ASN A 171 -19.55 4.90 -11.32
N THR A 172 -18.36 4.32 -11.45
CA THR A 172 -17.68 3.61 -10.35
C THR A 172 -17.42 4.56 -9.18
N LEU A 173 -16.92 5.76 -9.44
CA LEU A 173 -16.71 6.81 -8.43
C LEU A 173 -18.03 7.18 -7.73
N TYR A 174 -19.09 7.38 -8.49
CA TYR A 174 -20.40 7.74 -7.94
C TYR A 174 -20.99 6.64 -7.03
N THR A 175 -20.84 5.37 -7.41
CA THR A 175 -21.36 4.22 -6.67
C THR A 175 -20.45 3.74 -5.56
N SER A 176 -19.18 4.19 -5.49
CA SER A 176 -18.22 3.83 -4.46
C SER A 176 -18.70 4.26 -3.06
N PRO A 177 -18.22 3.63 -1.98
CA PRO A 177 -18.49 4.09 -0.62
C PRO A 177 -18.03 5.54 -0.38
N GLY A 178 -18.63 6.22 0.61
CA GLY A 178 -18.28 7.59 0.97
C GLY A 178 -19.03 8.64 0.13
N LYS A 179 -18.64 9.91 0.29
CA LYS A 179 -19.28 11.07 -0.38
C LYS A 179 -18.32 11.87 -1.26
N ILE A 180 -17.03 11.58 -1.19
CA ILE A 180 -15.98 12.36 -1.85
C ILE A 180 -16.15 12.25 -3.38
N TYR A 181 -16.13 13.39 -4.06
CA TYR A 181 -16.23 13.54 -5.52
C TYR A 181 -17.49 12.95 -6.21
N LYS A 182 -18.56 12.61 -5.47
CA LYS A 182 -19.80 12.13 -6.11
C LYS A 182 -20.50 13.20 -6.93
N ASP A 183 -20.51 14.42 -6.44
CA ASP A 183 -21.02 15.60 -7.16
C ASP A 183 -20.18 15.90 -8.42
N PHE A 184 -18.85 15.80 -8.31
CA PHE A 184 -17.96 15.87 -9.46
C PHE A 184 -18.29 14.78 -10.49
N ALA A 185 -18.52 13.53 -10.05
CA ALA A 185 -18.82 12.41 -10.94
C ALA A 185 -20.12 12.67 -11.75
N LEU A 186 -21.16 13.21 -11.10
CA LEU A 186 -22.39 13.58 -11.77
C LEU A 186 -22.18 14.72 -12.76
N MET A 187 -21.47 15.78 -12.34
CA MET A 187 -21.18 16.95 -13.18
C MET A 187 -20.36 16.58 -14.42
N ALA A 188 -19.28 15.80 -14.22
CA ALA A 188 -18.42 15.36 -15.32
C ALA A 188 -19.17 14.43 -16.27
N SER A 189 -19.96 13.48 -15.75
CA SER A 189 -20.80 12.60 -16.58
C SER A 189 -21.81 13.39 -17.42
N ALA A 190 -22.46 14.38 -16.80
CA ALA A 190 -23.42 15.22 -17.51
C ALA A 190 -22.77 15.98 -18.68
N ARG A 191 -21.58 16.57 -18.44
CA ARG A 191 -20.85 17.28 -19.51
C ARG A 191 -20.41 16.37 -20.65
N ILE A 192 -20.00 15.15 -20.35
CA ILE A 192 -19.62 14.16 -21.39
C ILE A 192 -20.85 13.83 -22.22
N LEU A 193 -21.97 13.49 -21.57
CA LEU A 193 -23.23 13.16 -22.25
C LEU A 193 -23.76 14.31 -23.11
N GLU A 194 -23.66 15.55 -22.58
CA GLU A 194 -24.03 16.76 -23.33
C GLU A 194 -23.15 16.91 -24.60
N SER A 195 -21.82 16.66 -24.48
CA SER A 195 -20.89 16.71 -25.62
C SER A 195 -21.14 15.63 -26.67
N GLU A 196 -21.88 14.57 -26.32
CA GLU A 196 -22.30 13.49 -27.22
C GLU A 196 -23.73 13.70 -27.77
N GLY A 197 -24.37 14.84 -27.45
CA GLY A 197 -25.75 15.10 -27.85
C GLY A 197 -26.80 14.34 -27.05
N LYS A 198 -26.42 13.59 -26.02
CA LYS A 198 -27.30 12.82 -25.13
C LYS A 198 -27.92 13.72 -24.07
N THR A 199 -28.67 14.75 -24.53
CA THR A 199 -29.16 15.86 -23.70
C THR A 199 -30.12 15.41 -22.58
N SER A 200 -30.91 14.35 -22.82
CA SER A 200 -31.84 13.84 -21.81
C SER A 200 -31.11 13.12 -20.67
N GLU A 201 -30.09 12.34 -20.98
CA GLU A 201 -29.25 11.68 -19.97
C GLU A 201 -28.41 12.68 -19.19
N ALA A 202 -27.87 13.71 -19.88
CA ALA A 202 -27.15 14.80 -19.24
C ALA A 202 -28.04 15.55 -18.24
N ALA A 203 -29.29 15.88 -18.63
CA ALA A 203 -30.25 16.54 -17.76
C ALA A 203 -30.60 15.70 -16.52
N ALA A 204 -30.73 14.38 -16.67
CA ALA A 204 -30.94 13.50 -15.52
C ALA A 204 -29.78 13.58 -14.51
N LYS A 205 -28.52 13.63 -14.97
CA LYS A 205 -27.35 13.80 -14.10
C LYS A 205 -27.28 15.16 -13.41
N TYR A 206 -27.60 16.25 -14.14
CA TYR A 206 -27.71 17.59 -13.54
C TYR A 206 -28.81 17.66 -12.49
N LYS A 207 -29.99 17.06 -12.77
CA LYS A 207 -31.07 16.98 -11.80
C LYS A 207 -30.65 16.22 -10.53
N GLU A 208 -30.06 15.05 -10.68
CA GLU A 208 -29.57 14.25 -9.55
C GLU A 208 -28.57 15.02 -8.71
N LEU A 209 -27.64 15.79 -9.32
CA LEU A 209 -26.72 16.65 -8.65
C LEU A 209 -27.44 17.72 -7.81
N THR A 210 -28.38 18.44 -8.41
CA THR A 210 -29.11 19.51 -7.70
C THR A 210 -30.02 19.00 -6.59
N GLU A 211 -30.53 17.78 -6.69
CA GLU A 211 -31.37 17.17 -5.65
C GLU A 211 -30.52 16.66 -4.47
N LYS A 212 -29.37 16.00 -4.74
CA LYS A 212 -28.59 15.29 -3.72
C LYS A 212 -27.45 16.11 -3.16
N PHE A 213 -26.91 17.10 -3.87
CA PHE A 213 -25.69 17.83 -3.53
C PHE A 213 -25.89 19.35 -3.55
N LYS A 214 -26.82 19.85 -2.71
CA LYS A 214 -27.18 21.28 -2.66
C LYS A 214 -26.02 22.22 -2.30
N ASN A 215 -25.01 21.70 -1.56
CA ASN A 215 -23.83 22.46 -1.16
C ASN A 215 -22.62 22.23 -2.09
N SER A 216 -22.84 21.57 -3.23
CA SER A 216 -21.77 21.34 -4.21
C SER A 216 -21.39 22.66 -4.91
N PRO A 217 -20.09 22.88 -5.19
CA PRO A 217 -19.65 24.00 -6.03
C PRO A 217 -20.24 23.93 -7.45
N PHE A 218 -20.78 22.79 -7.86
CA PHE A 218 -21.39 22.60 -9.18
C PHE A 218 -22.91 22.84 -9.19
N TYR A 219 -23.52 23.10 -8.03
CA TYR A 219 -24.97 23.21 -7.90
C TYR A 219 -25.59 24.27 -8.84
N GLU A 220 -25.09 25.51 -8.77
CA GLU A 220 -25.61 26.61 -9.58
C GLU A 220 -25.41 26.37 -11.09
N THR A 221 -24.27 25.78 -11.46
CA THR A 221 -24.04 25.43 -12.87
C THR A 221 -25.00 24.36 -13.36
N ALA A 222 -25.23 23.32 -12.57
CA ALA A 222 -26.18 22.26 -12.92
C ALA A 222 -27.62 22.79 -13.02
N LYS A 223 -28.02 23.67 -12.10
CA LYS A 223 -29.33 24.32 -12.09
C LYS A 223 -29.57 25.16 -13.37
N ALA A 224 -28.60 26.03 -13.71
CA ALA A 224 -28.66 26.83 -14.93
C ALA A 224 -28.78 25.97 -16.20
N LYS A 225 -28.10 24.83 -16.27
CA LYS A 225 -28.21 23.87 -17.38
C LYS A 225 -29.62 23.25 -17.50
N LEU A 226 -30.27 23.02 -16.37
CA LEU A 226 -31.66 22.50 -16.36
C LEU A 226 -32.70 23.56 -16.79
N GLU A 227 -32.48 24.82 -16.42
CA GLU A 227 -33.35 25.94 -16.76
C GLU A 227 -33.29 26.25 -18.27
N ALA A 228 -32.05 26.38 -18.81
CA ALA A 228 -31.85 26.62 -20.25
C ALA A 228 -32.48 25.54 -21.14
N LYS A 229 -32.62 24.31 -20.67
CA LYS A 229 -33.29 23.22 -21.41
C LYS A 229 -34.82 23.35 -21.43
N LYS A 230 -35.42 24.10 -20.51
CA LYS A 230 -36.88 24.28 -20.46
C LYS A 230 -37.38 25.36 -21.42
N GLU A 231 -36.47 26.24 -21.84
CA GLU A 231 -36.78 27.41 -22.70
C GLU A 231 -36.54 27.16 -24.21
N GLY A 232 -35.94 26.04 -24.58
CA GLY A 232 -35.67 25.61 -25.95
C GLY A 232 -36.38 24.30 -26.31
#